data_7184a0ff15e708816668f068f5e09c5f
#
_entry.id   7184a0ff15e708816668f068f5e09c5f
#
_cell.length_a   1.000
_cell.length_b   1.000
_cell.length_c   1.000
_cell.angle_alpha   90.00
_cell.angle_beta   90.00
_cell.angle_gamma   90.00
#
_symmetry.space_group_name_H-M   'P 1'
#
loop_
_entity.id
_entity.type
_entity.pdbx_description
1 polymer ?
#
loop_
_entity_poly.entity_id
_entity_poly.type
_entity_poly.pdbx_seq_one_letter_code
_entity_poly.pdbx_strand_id
1 'polypeptide(L)'
;MVNTVYTVAMWGIDGFEVSVECNFEKGLPEISVIGLPDVSVKEAMDRIRAVTTNNQLPFIKGRTTVNLAPADKKKIGSYYDLAILVSMLKHTVLENIDTDDAAFIGELSLAGDLRAVSGALPMCLTARESGKKRVFLPEANAREASAVKGIEVYGVKNIKQLIVHLRGVSTIVPTE
;
A
#
# COMPACT_ATOMS: atom_id res chain seq x y z
N MET A 1 6.16 -11.16 14.70
CA MET A 1 4.80 -10.58 14.66
C MET A 1 4.47 -10.23 13.21
N VAL A 2 3.28 -10.60 12.74
CA VAL A 2 2.82 -10.40 11.36
C VAL A 2 1.71 -9.36 11.33
N ASN A 3 1.84 -8.36 10.44
CA ASN A 3 0.77 -7.43 10.10
C ASN A 3 0.34 -7.66 8.66
N THR A 4 -0.95 -7.52 8.39
CA THR A 4 -1.51 -7.68 7.05
C THR A 4 -2.18 -6.40 6.58
N VAL A 5 -1.90 -6.03 5.35
CA VAL A 5 -2.48 -4.89 4.63
C VAL A 5 -2.91 -5.40 3.25
N TYR A 6 -3.91 -4.79 2.67
CA TYR A 6 -4.46 -5.25 1.39
C TYR A 6 -4.20 -4.26 0.26
N THR A 7 -3.92 -4.80 -0.90
CA THR A 7 -3.89 -4.10 -2.18
C THR A 7 -4.55 -4.97 -3.23
N VAL A 8 -4.51 -4.55 -4.47
CA VAL A 8 -5.04 -5.32 -5.59
C VAL A 8 -3.98 -5.42 -6.68
N ALA A 9 -4.04 -6.49 -7.43
CA ALA A 9 -3.21 -6.71 -8.62
C ALA A 9 -4.10 -6.87 -9.83
N MET A 10 -3.59 -6.48 -10.99
CA MET A 10 -4.28 -6.64 -12.27
C MET A 10 -3.58 -7.71 -13.11
N TRP A 11 -4.36 -8.58 -13.70
CA TRP A 11 -3.93 -9.52 -14.72
C TRP A 11 -4.76 -9.24 -15.97
N GLY A 12 -4.24 -8.43 -16.89
CA GLY A 12 -5.03 -7.91 -18.00
C GLY A 12 -6.15 -7.01 -17.47
N ILE A 13 -7.39 -7.35 -17.79
CA ILE A 13 -8.59 -6.65 -17.28
C ILE A 13 -9.13 -7.22 -15.97
N ASP A 14 -8.67 -8.40 -15.58
CA ASP A 14 -9.09 -9.07 -14.36
C ASP A 14 -8.19 -8.64 -13.19
N GLY A 15 -8.82 -8.41 -12.05
CA GLY A 15 -8.11 -8.08 -10.83
C GLY A 15 -8.27 -9.15 -9.76
N PHE A 16 -7.37 -9.14 -8.80
CA PHE A 16 -7.45 -9.97 -7.61
C PHE A 16 -6.88 -9.25 -6.39
N GLU A 17 -7.39 -9.60 -5.22
CA GLU A 17 -6.85 -9.07 -3.97
C GLU A 17 -5.47 -9.63 -3.69
N VAL A 18 -4.59 -8.78 -3.20
CA VAL A 18 -3.26 -9.17 -2.69
C VAL A 18 -3.18 -8.83 -1.22
N SER A 19 -2.90 -9.84 -0.40
CA SER A 19 -2.55 -9.64 1.00
C SER A 19 -1.06 -9.35 1.11
N VAL A 20 -0.72 -8.24 1.72
CA VAL A 20 0.66 -7.84 1.99
C VAL A 20 0.95 -8.12 3.47
N GLU A 21 1.64 -9.21 3.72
CA GLU A 21 2.00 -9.66 5.07
C GLU A 21 3.42 -9.21 5.40
N CYS A 22 3.57 -8.46 6.47
CA CYS A 22 4.88 -8.00 6.94
C CYS A 22 5.22 -8.66 8.26
N ASN A 23 6.24 -9.52 8.26
CA ASN A 23 6.79 -10.13 9.46
C ASN A 23 8.07 -9.44 9.88
N PHE A 24 8.19 -9.16 11.17
CA PHE A 24 9.37 -8.58 11.78
C PHE A 24 9.95 -9.51 12.83
N GLU A 25 11.26 -9.69 12.77
CA GLU A 25 12.05 -10.45 13.74
C GLU A 25 13.29 -9.65 14.18
N LYS A 26 13.67 -9.79 15.44
CA LYS A 26 14.93 -9.24 15.91
C LYS A 26 16.10 -9.93 15.22
N GLY A 27 17.10 -9.17 14.84
CA GLY A 27 18.29 -9.72 14.17
C GLY A 27 19.03 -8.68 13.35
N LEU A 28 19.91 -9.14 12.47
CA LEU A 28 20.60 -8.28 11.54
C LEU A 28 19.61 -7.64 10.56
N PRO A 29 19.80 -6.36 10.22
CA PRO A 29 18.94 -5.67 9.27
C PRO A 29 18.94 -6.35 7.90
N GLU A 30 17.84 -6.92 7.54
CA GLU A 30 17.62 -7.58 6.25
C GLU A 30 16.16 -7.37 5.84
N ILE A 31 15.93 -7.09 4.55
CA ILE A 31 14.59 -6.96 4.02
C ILE A 31 14.48 -7.87 2.81
N SER A 32 13.46 -8.72 2.80
CA SER A 32 13.15 -9.60 1.67
C SER A 32 11.68 -9.47 1.28
N VAL A 33 11.41 -9.54 -0.03
CA VAL A 33 10.06 -9.56 -0.60
C VAL A 33 9.87 -10.88 -1.31
N ILE A 34 8.83 -11.61 -0.93
CA ILE A 34 8.48 -12.92 -1.51
C ILE A 34 7.04 -12.91 -2.06
N GLY A 35 6.65 -13.92 -2.80
CA GLY A 35 5.33 -14.03 -3.41
C GLY A 35 5.32 -13.68 -4.91
N LEU A 36 6.34 -14.13 -5.65
CA LEU A 36 6.53 -13.88 -7.09
C LEU A 36 6.54 -12.38 -7.44
N PRO A 37 7.35 -11.56 -6.76
CA PRO A 37 7.52 -10.16 -7.14
C PRO A 37 8.36 -10.04 -8.41
N ASP A 38 7.99 -9.11 -9.30
CA ASP A 38 8.86 -8.71 -10.41
C ASP A 38 9.97 -7.75 -9.95
N VAL A 39 10.80 -7.27 -10.88
CA VAL A 39 11.89 -6.34 -10.57
C VAL A 39 11.34 -5.02 -9.98
N SER A 40 10.25 -4.49 -10.54
CA SER A 40 9.64 -3.23 -10.05
C SER A 40 9.16 -3.36 -8.60
N VAL A 41 8.61 -4.51 -8.23
CA VAL A 41 8.17 -4.78 -6.84
C VAL A 41 9.38 -4.90 -5.92
N LYS A 42 10.45 -5.55 -6.36
CA LYS A 42 11.70 -5.65 -5.57
C LYS A 42 12.35 -4.29 -5.33
N GLU A 43 12.31 -3.41 -6.32
CA GLU A 43 12.82 -2.03 -6.21
C GLU A 43 12.02 -1.18 -5.21
N ALA A 44 10.79 -1.57 -4.86
CA ALA A 44 9.99 -0.88 -3.85
C ALA A 44 10.75 -0.67 -2.54
N MET A 45 11.62 -1.59 -2.16
CA MET A 45 12.37 -1.49 -0.91
C MET A 45 13.36 -0.32 -0.91
N ASP A 46 13.99 -0.02 -2.05
CA ASP A 46 14.88 1.14 -2.17
C ASP A 46 14.11 2.44 -2.09
N ARG A 47 12.93 2.52 -2.74
CA ARG A 47 12.03 3.68 -2.62
C ARG A 47 11.53 3.86 -1.19
N ILE A 48 11.13 2.80 -0.53
CA ILE A 48 10.64 2.83 0.87
C ILE A 48 11.73 3.29 1.83
N ARG A 49 12.97 2.84 1.67
CA ARG A 49 14.09 3.33 2.48
C ARG A 49 14.29 4.83 2.34
N ALA A 50 14.27 5.34 1.10
CA ALA A 50 14.38 6.77 0.86
C ALA A 50 13.21 7.54 1.49
N VAL A 51 11.97 7.05 1.32
CA VAL A 51 10.77 7.66 1.90
C VAL A 51 10.85 7.72 3.41
N THR A 52 11.24 6.64 4.08
CA THR A 52 11.34 6.60 5.54
C THR A 52 12.39 7.58 6.06
N THR A 53 13.54 7.67 5.40
CA THR A 53 14.60 8.62 5.74
C THR A 53 14.13 10.07 5.52
N ASN A 54 13.59 10.37 4.36
CA ASN A 54 13.18 11.74 3.99
C ASN A 54 11.98 12.26 4.79
N ASN A 55 11.15 11.38 5.32
CA ASN A 55 10.00 11.74 6.15
C ASN A 55 10.23 11.51 7.65
N GLN A 56 11.45 11.17 8.05
CA GLN A 56 11.81 10.92 9.46
C GLN A 56 10.92 9.86 10.11
N LEU A 57 10.52 8.85 9.33
CA LEU A 57 9.74 7.74 9.83
C LEU A 57 10.66 6.71 10.51
N PRO A 58 10.20 6.05 11.58
CA PRO A 58 10.98 5.01 12.21
C PRO A 58 11.16 3.82 11.25
N PHE A 59 12.41 3.43 11.03
CA PHE A 59 12.73 2.23 10.28
C PHE A 59 12.88 1.05 11.23
N ILE A 60 12.27 -0.07 10.91
CA ILE A 60 12.34 -1.27 11.74
C ILE A 60 13.76 -1.85 11.67
N LYS A 61 14.43 -1.94 12.81
CA LYS A 61 15.76 -2.52 12.91
C LYS A 61 15.64 -4.04 13.15
N GLY A 62 15.95 -4.84 12.14
CA GLY A 62 15.90 -6.29 12.21
C GLY A 62 15.56 -6.92 10.87
N ARG A 63 15.25 -8.21 10.89
CA ARG A 63 14.85 -8.95 9.69
C ARG A 63 13.37 -8.67 9.40
N THR A 64 13.10 -8.11 8.24
CA THR A 64 11.75 -7.85 7.74
C THR A 64 11.49 -8.72 6.52
N THR A 65 10.42 -9.50 6.56
CA THR A 65 9.96 -10.28 5.41
C THR A 65 8.59 -9.77 5.00
N VAL A 66 8.46 -9.39 3.74
CA VAL A 66 7.18 -8.97 3.13
C VAL A 66 6.73 -10.08 2.17
N ASN A 67 5.58 -10.66 2.44
CA ASN A 67 4.97 -11.67 1.58
C ASN A 67 3.75 -11.11 0.85
N LEU A 68 3.76 -11.24 -0.47
CA LEU A 68 2.63 -10.86 -1.33
C LEU A 68 1.83 -12.12 -1.69
N ALA A 69 0.71 -12.33 -1.04
CA ALA A 69 -0.16 -13.47 -1.28
C ALA A 69 -1.30 -13.11 -2.26
N PRO A 70 -1.74 -14.01 -3.15
CA PRO A 70 -1.35 -15.43 -3.25
C PRO A 70 0.02 -15.65 -3.90
N ALA A 71 0.74 -16.67 -3.46
CA ALA A 71 2.11 -16.96 -3.91
C ALA A 71 2.19 -17.56 -5.32
N ASP A 72 1.07 -18.07 -5.85
CA ASP A 72 0.98 -18.70 -7.17
C ASP A 72 0.75 -17.69 -8.32
N LYS A 73 0.52 -16.42 -7.99
CA LYS A 73 0.28 -15.35 -8.97
C LYS A 73 1.41 -14.34 -8.95
N LYS A 74 1.93 -13.99 -10.12
CA LYS A 74 2.98 -12.99 -10.29
C LYS A 74 2.45 -11.59 -10.01
N LYS A 75 3.22 -10.77 -9.27
CA LYS A 75 2.93 -9.37 -9.01
C LYS A 75 3.86 -8.51 -9.84
N ILE A 76 3.26 -7.63 -10.63
CA ILE A 76 3.96 -6.81 -11.64
C ILE A 76 3.60 -5.34 -11.43
N GLY A 77 4.61 -4.48 -11.50
CA GLY A 77 4.44 -3.03 -11.44
C GLY A 77 4.87 -2.42 -10.11
N SER A 78 4.81 -1.09 -10.05
CA SER A 78 5.33 -0.31 -8.92
C SER A 78 4.26 0.17 -7.93
N TYR A 79 2.97 -0.11 -8.18
CA TYR A 79 1.87 0.39 -7.36
C TYR A 79 1.66 -0.35 -6.03
N TYR A 80 2.50 -1.34 -5.73
CA TYR A 80 2.54 -2.04 -4.43
C TYR A 80 3.27 -1.27 -3.34
N ASP A 81 4.03 -0.25 -3.69
CA ASP A 81 4.87 0.51 -2.76
C ASP A 81 4.11 0.97 -1.52
N LEU A 82 2.93 1.57 -1.73
CA LEU A 82 2.14 2.12 -0.63
C LEU A 82 1.70 1.04 0.36
N ALA A 83 1.18 -0.08 -0.14
CA ALA A 83 0.72 -1.18 0.72
C ALA A 83 1.89 -1.80 1.49
N ILE A 84 3.05 -1.97 0.85
CA ILE A 84 4.25 -2.49 1.51
C ILE A 84 4.68 -1.55 2.64
N LEU A 85 4.77 -0.24 2.36
CA LEU A 85 5.14 0.74 3.39
C LEU A 85 4.14 0.75 4.55
N VAL A 86 2.84 0.77 4.27
CA VAL A 86 1.80 0.74 5.31
C VAL A 86 1.92 -0.52 6.17
N SER A 87 2.16 -1.69 5.57
CA SER A 87 2.36 -2.94 6.32
C SER A 87 3.54 -2.88 7.28
N MET A 88 4.63 -2.22 6.88
CA MET A 88 5.79 -1.98 7.73
C MET A 88 5.49 -0.96 8.84
N LEU A 89 4.80 0.12 8.52
CA LEU A 89 4.43 1.17 9.49
C LEU A 89 3.45 0.67 10.56
N LYS A 90 2.71 -0.40 10.31
CA LYS A 90 1.87 -1.06 11.31
C LYS A 90 2.67 -1.71 12.46
N HIS A 91 3.97 -1.83 12.31
CA HIS A 91 4.87 -2.21 13.41
C HIS A 91 5.36 -1.00 14.24
N THR A 92 5.05 0.21 13.82
CA THR A 92 5.54 1.46 14.43
C THR A 92 4.41 2.50 14.55
N VAL A 93 4.40 3.51 13.70
CA VAL A 93 3.50 4.69 13.81
C VAL A 93 2.02 4.38 13.54
N LEU A 94 1.70 3.26 12.91
CA LEU A 94 0.33 2.79 12.65
C LEU A 94 -0.03 1.55 13.47
N GLU A 95 0.67 1.30 14.55
CA GLU A 95 0.36 0.18 15.46
C GLU A 95 -1.09 0.31 15.97
N ASN A 96 -1.80 -0.82 15.99
CA ASN A 96 -3.20 -0.95 16.42
C ASN A 96 -4.23 -0.18 15.56
N ILE A 97 -3.84 0.38 14.42
CA ILE A 97 -4.78 0.97 13.47
C ILE A 97 -5.42 -0.14 12.63
N ASP A 98 -6.74 -0.22 12.61
CA ASP A 98 -7.48 -1.17 11.77
C ASP A 98 -7.49 -0.68 10.31
N THR A 99 -7.00 -1.54 9.42
CA THR A 99 -6.96 -1.30 7.98
C THR A 99 -7.55 -2.45 7.17
N ASP A 100 -8.25 -3.36 7.81
CA ASP A 100 -8.72 -4.61 7.18
C ASP A 100 -9.78 -4.36 6.10
N ASP A 101 -10.55 -3.27 6.21
CA ASP A 101 -11.54 -2.86 5.24
C ASP A 101 -10.99 -1.95 4.12
N ALA A 102 -9.69 -1.73 4.10
CA ALA A 102 -9.04 -0.81 3.16
C ALA A 102 -8.11 -1.51 2.18
N ALA A 103 -8.05 -1.00 0.95
CA ALA A 103 -7.00 -1.31 -0.02
C ALA A 103 -6.10 -0.09 -0.22
N PHE A 104 -4.80 -0.32 -0.37
CA PHE A 104 -3.78 0.72 -0.58
C PHE A 104 -3.11 0.52 -1.93
N ILE A 105 -3.15 1.53 -2.78
CA ILE A 105 -2.63 1.49 -4.14
C ILE A 105 -1.79 2.74 -4.39
N GLY A 106 -0.55 2.59 -4.80
CA GLY A 106 0.26 3.73 -5.18
C GLY A 106 1.74 3.42 -5.29
N GLU A 107 2.39 4.10 -6.23
CA GLU A 107 3.84 4.20 -6.34
C GLU A 107 4.32 5.39 -5.54
N LEU A 108 5.43 5.24 -4.84
CA LEU A 108 6.05 6.30 -4.05
C LEU A 108 7.21 6.96 -4.80
N SER A 109 7.26 8.30 -4.79
CA SER A 109 8.48 9.02 -5.06
C SER A 109 9.45 8.88 -3.88
N LEU A 110 10.71 9.19 -4.06
CA LEU A 110 11.71 9.13 -2.99
C LEU A 110 11.43 10.12 -1.85
N ALA A 111 10.69 11.18 -2.15
CA ALA A 111 10.24 12.16 -1.14
C ALA A 111 8.98 11.69 -0.37
N GLY A 112 8.30 10.66 -0.83
CA GLY A 112 7.08 10.14 -0.21
C GLY A 112 5.77 10.64 -0.82
N ASP A 113 5.83 11.28 -2.00
CA ASP A 113 4.63 11.62 -2.75
C ASP A 113 4.05 10.40 -3.45
N LEU A 114 2.74 10.34 -3.59
CA LEU A 114 2.09 9.29 -4.38
C LEU A 114 2.04 9.70 -5.84
N ARG A 115 2.64 8.88 -6.70
CA ARG A 115 2.60 9.04 -8.14
C ARG A 115 1.34 8.40 -8.72
N ALA A 116 0.80 8.99 -9.77
CA ALA A 116 -0.34 8.42 -10.50
C ALA A 116 -0.04 7.01 -11.01
N VAL A 117 -1.05 6.17 -10.96
CA VAL A 117 -1.00 4.79 -11.46
C VAL A 117 -1.92 4.63 -12.66
N SER A 118 -1.62 3.67 -13.53
CA SER A 118 -2.51 3.28 -14.62
C SER A 118 -3.49 2.23 -14.13
N GLY A 119 -4.75 2.31 -14.56
CA GLY A 119 -5.77 1.32 -14.24
C GLY A 119 -6.40 1.49 -12.84
N ALA A 120 -6.48 2.71 -12.34
CA ALA A 120 -7.08 2.99 -11.04
C ALA A 120 -8.56 2.58 -10.96
N LEU A 121 -9.33 2.78 -12.02
CA LEU A 121 -10.74 2.38 -12.06
C LEU A 121 -10.93 0.88 -11.89
N PRO A 122 -10.33 -0.01 -12.72
CA PRO A 122 -10.44 -1.45 -12.53
C PRO A 122 -9.85 -1.94 -11.21
N MET A 123 -8.80 -1.30 -10.69
CA MET A 123 -8.27 -1.62 -9.36
C MET A 123 -9.28 -1.31 -8.26
N CYS A 124 -9.96 -0.18 -8.34
CA CYS A 124 -11.01 0.20 -7.39
C CYS A 124 -12.21 -0.76 -7.45
N LEU A 125 -12.63 -1.18 -8.65
CA LEU A 125 -13.65 -2.22 -8.83
C LEU A 125 -13.24 -3.52 -8.14
N THR A 126 -12.01 -3.97 -8.35
CA THR A 126 -11.48 -5.18 -7.72
C THR A 126 -11.48 -5.05 -6.19
N ALA A 127 -11.06 -3.93 -5.64
CA ALA A 127 -11.09 -3.68 -4.20
C ALA A 127 -12.52 -3.80 -3.64
N ARG A 128 -13.50 -3.18 -4.30
CA ARG A 128 -14.90 -3.28 -3.91
C ARG A 128 -15.42 -4.72 -3.97
N GLU A 129 -15.14 -5.44 -5.04
CA GLU A 129 -15.55 -6.84 -5.21
C GLU A 129 -14.90 -7.77 -4.19
N SER A 130 -13.72 -7.41 -3.71
CA SER A 130 -13.02 -8.11 -2.62
C SER A 130 -13.56 -7.77 -1.23
N GLY A 131 -14.61 -6.95 -1.15
CA GLY A 131 -15.27 -6.59 0.11
C GLY A 131 -14.64 -5.38 0.82
N LYS A 132 -13.75 -4.65 0.19
CA LYS A 132 -13.18 -3.44 0.80
C LYS A 132 -14.21 -2.31 0.78
N LYS A 133 -14.22 -1.52 1.87
CA LYS A 133 -15.08 -0.35 2.04
C LYS A 133 -14.37 0.95 1.71
N ARG A 134 -13.04 0.95 1.78
CA ARG A 134 -12.19 2.10 1.52
C ARG A 134 -11.07 1.74 0.56
N VAL A 135 -10.72 2.67 -0.32
CA VAL A 135 -9.50 2.58 -1.13
C VAL A 135 -8.71 3.88 -1.01
N PHE A 136 -7.42 3.73 -0.71
CA PHE A 136 -6.44 4.82 -0.68
C PHE A 136 -5.57 4.71 -1.91
N LEU A 137 -5.56 5.77 -2.72
CA LEU A 137 -4.83 5.79 -3.99
C LEU A 137 -4.32 7.21 -4.28
N PRO A 138 -3.48 7.40 -5.30
CA PRO A 138 -2.96 8.73 -5.60
C PRO A 138 -4.09 9.74 -5.89
N GLU A 139 -3.96 10.95 -5.36
CA GLU A 139 -4.95 12.02 -5.57
C GLU A 139 -5.24 12.24 -7.06
N ALA A 140 -4.23 12.12 -7.91
CA ALA A 140 -4.38 12.25 -9.36
C ALA A 140 -5.36 11.23 -9.98
N ASN A 141 -5.55 10.07 -9.33
CA ASN A 141 -6.46 9.01 -9.77
C ASN A 141 -7.83 9.03 -9.07
N ALA A 142 -7.99 9.85 -8.05
CA ALA A 142 -9.15 9.79 -7.18
C ALA A 142 -10.47 10.05 -7.93
N ARG A 143 -10.48 11.04 -8.83
CA ARG A 143 -11.66 11.38 -9.63
C ARG A 143 -12.09 10.24 -10.56
N GLU A 144 -11.13 9.59 -11.22
CA GLU A 144 -11.39 8.40 -12.05
C GLU A 144 -11.97 7.26 -11.21
N ALA A 145 -11.35 6.96 -10.09
CA ALA A 145 -11.77 5.87 -9.20
C ALA A 145 -13.12 6.13 -8.54
N SER A 146 -13.51 7.38 -8.28
CA SER A 146 -14.78 7.73 -7.64
C SER A 146 -16.03 7.40 -8.47
N ALA A 147 -15.84 7.08 -9.76
CA ALA A 147 -16.92 6.52 -10.58
C ALA A 147 -17.44 5.16 -10.06
N VAL A 148 -16.62 4.44 -9.29
CA VAL A 148 -17.00 3.18 -8.66
C VAL A 148 -17.86 3.45 -7.43
N LYS A 149 -19.13 3.06 -7.48
CA LYS A 149 -20.04 3.21 -6.35
C LYS A 149 -19.91 2.03 -5.39
N GLY A 150 -20.18 2.28 -4.10
CA GLY A 150 -20.15 1.26 -3.06
C GLY A 150 -18.78 1.07 -2.38
N ILE A 151 -17.84 1.97 -2.64
CA ILE A 151 -16.56 2.06 -1.96
C ILE A 151 -16.18 3.54 -1.80
N GLU A 152 -15.62 3.90 -0.66
CA GLU A 152 -15.12 5.26 -0.41
C GLU A 152 -13.71 5.40 -1.02
N VAL A 153 -13.52 6.42 -1.83
CA VAL A 153 -12.25 6.70 -2.51
C VAL A 153 -11.54 7.85 -1.83
N TYR A 154 -10.35 7.59 -1.30
CA TYR A 154 -9.50 8.58 -0.66
C TYR A 154 -8.30 8.91 -1.54
N GLY A 155 -8.26 10.12 -2.08
CA GLY A 155 -7.10 10.63 -2.83
C GLY A 155 -6.01 11.08 -1.89
N VAL A 156 -4.83 10.49 -2.01
CA VAL A 156 -3.68 10.72 -1.13
C VAL A 156 -2.58 11.45 -1.89
N LYS A 157 -2.08 12.54 -1.33
CA LYS A 157 -0.96 13.32 -1.90
C LYS A 157 0.40 12.74 -1.57
N ASN A 158 0.59 12.39 -0.29
CA ASN A 158 1.87 11.91 0.22
C ASN A 158 1.67 11.03 1.47
N ILE A 159 2.73 10.34 1.85
CA ILE A 159 2.68 9.41 2.99
C ILE A 159 2.37 10.09 4.32
N LYS A 160 2.84 11.31 4.55
CA LYS A 160 2.54 12.05 5.79
C LYS A 160 1.05 12.33 5.93
N GLN A 161 0.39 12.75 4.86
CA GLN A 161 -1.07 12.97 4.84
C GLN A 161 -1.82 11.68 5.18
N LEU A 162 -1.42 10.55 4.61
CA LEU A 162 -2.04 9.26 4.89
C LEU A 162 -1.89 8.84 6.35
N ILE A 163 -0.68 8.97 6.90
CA ILE A 163 -0.41 8.62 8.32
C ILE A 163 -1.30 9.44 9.24
N VAL A 164 -1.37 10.74 9.02
CA VAL A 164 -2.17 11.67 9.83
C VAL A 164 -3.67 11.34 9.73
N HIS A 165 -4.14 10.98 8.54
CA HIS A 165 -5.51 10.51 8.32
C HIS A 165 -5.81 9.21 9.08
N LEU A 166 -4.98 8.19 8.91
CA LEU A 166 -5.17 6.89 9.54
C LEU A 166 -5.12 6.97 11.07
N ARG A 167 -4.34 7.90 11.62
CA ARG A 167 -4.29 8.17 13.06
C ARG A 167 -5.44 9.04 13.57
N GLY A 168 -6.33 9.49 12.70
CA GLY A 168 -7.49 10.31 13.07
C GLY A 168 -7.17 11.75 13.47
N VAL A 169 -5.98 12.26 13.17
CA VAL A 169 -5.56 13.61 13.53
C VAL A 169 -6.08 14.66 12.55
N SER A 170 -5.99 14.37 11.25
CA SER A 170 -6.52 15.22 10.19
C SER A 170 -7.00 14.35 9.03
N THR A 171 -8.28 14.38 8.73
CA THR A 171 -8.89 13.45 7.80
C THR A 171 -8.87 13.96 6.35
N ILE A 172 -8.64 13.03 5.42
CA ILE A 172 -8.87 13.24 3.99
C ILE A 172 -10.38 13.09 3.76
N VAL A 173 -10.96 13.98 2.98
CA VAL A 173 -12.37 13.88 2.57
C VAL A 173 -12.45 12.89 1.40
N PRO A 174 -13.37 11.91 1.45
CA PRO A 174 -13.60 11.02 0.32
C PRO A 174 -13.95 11.79 -0.95
N THR A 175 -13.47 11.32 -2.09
CA THR A 175 -13.76 11.91 -3.41
C THR A 175 -15.14 11.45 -3.89
N GLU A 176 -16.01 12.39 -4.27
CA GLU A 176 -17.35 12.14 -4.81
C GLU A 176 -17.36 12.03 -6.35
#